data_755b758d29f1e6d715186d5e09099eb1
#
_entry.id   755b758d29f1e6d715186d5e09099eb1
#
_cell.length_a   1.000
_cell.length_b   1.000
_cell.length_c   1.000
_cell.angle_alpha   90.00
_cell.angle_beta   90.00
_cell.angle_gamma   90.00
#
_symmetry.space_group_name_H-M   'P 1'
#
loop_
_entity.id
_entity.type
_entity.pdbx_description
1 polymer ?
#
loop_
_entity_poly.entity_id
_entity_poly.type
_entity_poly.pdbx_seq_one_letter_code
_entity_poly.pdbx_strand_id
1 'polypeptide(L)'
;MPDKSIQAIITDPMFDDVLNMNELRRVCSGHIIMFCAEGKPFFTPDKYAYWVKPISTKNYSKNLGNFVEWINIEKHGDTFNPDLYWANYTAVYHDVLLKKQVHPFEKPISLLERLISIYTNPNDIVFDPFMGSGSTLKAANNLGRSAIGCEINESYFGLSNNVCSGQLAGAGNADGLSQPSANCQ
;
A
#
# COMPACT_ATOMS: atom_id res chain seq x y z
N MET A 1 -15.21 -11.49 -1.03
CA MET A 1 -14.93 -11.00 0.33
C MET A 1 -16.23 -10.58 1.00
N PRO A 2 -16.41 -10.81 2.32
CA PRO A 2 -17.56 -10.29 3.07
C PRO A 2 -17.61 -8.76 3.09
N ASP A 3 -18.82 -8.19 3.33
CA ASP A 3 -18.98 -6.76 3.50
C ASP A 3 -18.19 -6.27 4.71
N LYS A 4 -17.55 -5.09 4.58
CA LYS A 4 -16.83 -4.42 5.65
C LYS A 4 -15.76 -5.28 6.37
N SER A 5 -15.19 -6.26 5.66
CA SER A 5 -14.18 -7.18 6.21
C SER A 5 -12.74 -6.65 6.13
N ILE A 6 -12.50 -5.58 5.38
CA ILE A 6 -11.19 -4.98 5.15
C ILE A 6 -11.09 -3.62 5.86
N GLN A 7 -10.06 -3.42 6.67
CA GLN A 7 -9.88 -2.16 7.41
C GLN A 7 -9.18 -1.07 6.61
N ALA A 8 -8.30 -1.45 5.68
CA ALA A 8 -7.74 -0.48 4.73
C ALA A 8 -7.51 -1.12 3.36
N ILE A 9 -7.79 -0.35 2.31
CA ILE A 9 -7.35 -0.65 0.94
C ILE A 9 -6.24 0.33 0.60
N ILE A 10 -5.05 -0.18 0.26
CA ILE A 10 -3.91 0.65 -0.15
C ILE A 10 -3.40 0.09 -1.47
N THR A 11 -3.51 0.86 -2.55
CA THR A 11 -3.29 0.33 -3.89
C THR A 11 -2.81 1.37 -4.90
N ASP A 12 -2.15 0.89 -5.96
CA ASP A 12 -1.61 1.67 -7.06
C ASP A 12 -2.09 1.09 -8.41
N PRO A 13 -3.37 1.32 -8.78
CA PRO A 13 -3.90 0.82 -10.04
C PRO A 13 -3.25 1.51 -11.23
N MET A 14 -3.14 0.83 -12.36
CA MET A 14 -2.75 1.46 -13.62
C MET A 14 -3.80 2.47 -14.06
N PHE A 15 -3.37 3.55 -14.73
CA PHE A 15 -4.25 4.68 -15.07
C PHE A 15 -5.43 4.32 -15.99
N ASP A 16 -5.34 3.22 -16.71
CA ASP A 16 -6.35 2.74 -17.63
C ASP A 16 -7.21 1.61 -17.03
N ASP A 17 -6.99 1.24 -15.76
CA ASP A 17 -7.75 0.19 -15.10
C ASP A 17 -9.19 0.65 -14.79
N VAL A 18 -10.14 -0.20 -15.10
CA VAL A 18 -11.54 0.00 -14.72
C VAL A 18 -11.76 -0.53 -13.31
N LEU A 19 -11.75 0.38 -12.33
CA LEU A 19 -11.98 0.04 -10.94
C LEU A 19 -13.46 -0.05 -10.60
N ASN A 20 -13.87 -1.16 -10.00
CA ASN A 20 -15.18 -1.25 -9.39
C ASN A 20 -15.16 -0.62 -7.99
N MET A 21 -15.24 0.70 -7.91
CA MET A 21 -15.24 1.44 -6.65
C MET A 21 -16.37 1.03 -5.71
N ASN A 22 -17.53 0.60 -6.23
CA ASN A 22 -18.63 0.13 -5.40
C ASN A 22 -18.25 -1.15 -4.64
N GLU A 23 -17.52 -2.05 -5.28
CA GLU A 23 -17.05 -3.28 -4.65
C GLU A 23 -15.96 -2.99 -3.60
N LEU A 24 -15.02 -2.09 -3.89
CA LEU A 24 -14.01 -1.66 -2.92
C LEU A 24 -14.68 -1.02 -1.70
N ARG A 25 -15.67 -0.15 -1.90
CA ARG A 25 -16.44 0.47 -0.80
C ARG A 25 -17.27 -0.54 -0.02
N ARG A 26 -17.78 -1.57 -0.68
CA ARG A 26 -18.56 -2.63 -0.04
C ARG A 26 -17.70 -3.41 0.96
N VAL A 27 -16.51 -3.82 0.56
CA VAL A 27 -15.62 -4.64 1.40
C VAL A 27 -14.83 -3.84 2.43
N CYS A 28 -14.60 -2.53 2.20
CA CYS A 28 -13.83 -1.65 3.07
C CYS A 28 -14.67 -1.09 4.22
N SER A 29 -14.21 -1.26 5.46
CA SER A 29 -14.80 -0.64 6.67
C SER A 29 -14.07 0.63 7.10
N GLY A 30 -12.81 0.80 6.69
CA GLY A 30 -11.94 1.89 7.12
C GLY A 30 -11.64 2.91 6.01
N HIS A 31 -10.46 2.87 5.41
CA HIS A 31 -10.02 3.86 4.43
C HIS A 31 -9.62 3.23 3.11
N ILE A 32 -9.92 3.93 2.00
CA ILE A 32 -9.39 3.60 0.67
C ILE A 32 -8.32 4.63 0.33
N ILE A 33 -7.09 4.17 0.16
CA ILE A 33 -5.89 4.98 -0.10
C ILE A 33 -5.34 4.54 -1.45
N MET A 34 -5.32 5.46 -2.41
CA MET A 34 -5.04 5.13 -3.78
C MET A 34 -4.02 6.09 -4.37
N PHE A 35 -2.92 5.54 -4.89
CA PHE A 35 -1.96 6.31 -5.66
C PHE A 35 -2.55 6.64 -7.03
N CYS A 36 -2.30 7.85 -7.52
CA CYS A 36 -2.79 8.28 -8.83
C CYS A 36 -1.86 9.32 -9.46
N ALA A 37 -1.98 9.48 -10.77
CA ALA A 37 -1.29 10.57 -11.47
C ALA A 37 -1.90 11.92 -11.10
N GLU A 38 -1.09 12.96 -11.26
CA GLU A 38 -1.51 14.34 -11.05
C GLU A 38 -2.76 14.68 -11.86
N GLY A 39 -3.78 15.19 -11.15
CA GLY A 39 -5.03 15.62 -11.77
C GLY A 39 -5.94 14.50 -12.30
N LYS A 40 -5.63 13.22 -12.00
CA LYS A 40 -6.43 12.07 -12.45
C LYS A 40 -6.86 11.18 -11.27
N PRO A 41 -7.71 11.69 -10.35
CA PRO A 41 -8.20 10.89 -9.24
C PRO A 41 -9.19 9.83 -9.75
N PHE A 42 -9.17 8.63 -9.17
CA PHE A 42 -10.14 7.56 -9.47
C PHE A 42 -11.52 7.81 -8.84
N PHE A 43 -11.57 8.69 -7.85
CA PHE A 43 -12.78 9.10 -7.13
C PHE A 43 -12.59 10.52 -6.57
N THR A 44 -13.66 11.15 -6.09
CA THR A 44 -13.54 12.43 -5.36
C THR A 44 -13.06 12.14 -3.93
N PRO A 45 -11.81 12.43 -3.58
CA PRO A 45 -11.27 12.06 -2.28
C PRO A 45 -11.69 13.03 -1.18
N ASP A 46 -11.80 12.53 0.06
CA ASP A 46 -11.99 13.35 1.25
C ASP A 46 -10.72 14.11 1.62
N LYS A 47 -9.54 13.51 1.31
CA LYS A 47 -8.22 14.08 1.57
C LYS A 47 -7.24 13.74 0.47
N TYR A 48 -6.26 14.63 0.32
CA TYR A 48 -5.08 14.40 -0.54
C TYR A 48 -3.83 14.32 0.31
N ALA A 49 -2.94 13.42 -0.09
CA ALA A 49 -1.55 13.42 0.32
C ALA A 49 -0.65 13.34 -0.93
N TYR A 50 0.63 13.57 -0.76
CA TYR A 50 1.56 13.65 -1.88
C TYR A 50 2.84 12.89 -1.53
N TRP A 51 3.28 12.04 -2.45
CA TRP A 51 4.61 11.47 -2.36
C TRP A 51 5.54 12.23 -3.31
N VAL A 52 6.54 12.91 -2.73
CA VAL A 52 7.58 13.62 -3.47
C VAL A 52 8.75 12.68 -3.69
N LYS A 53 8.98 12.29 -4.92
CA LYS A 53 10.08 11.42 -5.31
C LYS A 53 11.41 12.18 -5.25
N PRO A 54 12.48 11.59 -4.71
CA PRO A 54 13.79 12.23 -4.74
C PRO A 54 14.25 12.39 -6.20
N ILE A 55 14.79 13.55 -6.50
CA ILE A 55 15.28 13.89 -7.84
C ILE A 55 16.46 12.98 -8.18
N SER A 56 16.33 12.13 -9.20
CA SER A 56 17.46 11.42 -9.79
C SER A 56 18.19 12.37 -10.76
N THR A 57 19.41 12.76 -10.43
CA THR A 57 20.24 13.66 -11.24
C THR A 57 20.57 13.12 -12.65
N LYS A 58 20.29 11.86 -12.93
CA LYS A 58 20.62 11.21 -14.22
C LYS A 58 19.65 11.51 -15.36
N ASN A 59 18.44 12.04 -15.10
CA ASN A 59 17.40 12.24 -16.12
C ASN A 59 16.97 13.72 -16.31
N TYR A 60 17.80 14.67 -15.95
CA TYR A 60 17.48 16.11 -16.05
C TYR A 60 17.27 16.63 -17.48
N SER A 61 17.65 15.87 -18.51
CA SER A 61 17.80 16.47 -19.84
C SER A 61 16.62 16.26 -20.79
N LYS A 62 15.60 15.46 -20.45
CA LYS A 62 14.55 15.13 -21.46
C LYS A 62 13.09 15.19 -21.00
N ASN A 63 12.78 15.09 -19.71
CA ASN A 63 11.43 15.28 -19.19
C ASN A 63 11.53 15.85 -17.78
N LEU A 64 10.79 16.90 -17.49
CA LEU A 64 10.40 17.25 -16.13
C LEU A 64 9.53 16.07 -15.66
N GLY A 65 10.18 15.03 -15.13
CA GLY A 65 9.50 13.81 -14.69
C GLY A 65 8.51 14.17 -13.57
N ASN A 66 7.44 13.42 -13.45
CA ASN A 66 6.49 13.54 -12.34
C ASN A 66 7.22 13.24 -11.03
N PHE A 67 7.68 14.30 -10.35
CA PHE A 67 8.34 14.22 -9.05
C PHE A 67 7.34 14.02 -7.92
N VAL A 68 6.05 14.14 -8.20
CA VAL A 68 4.97 14.06 -7.22
C VAL A 68 3.97 13.02 -7.69
N GLU A 69 3.67 12.06 -6.83
CA GLU A 69 2.48 11.22 -6.97
C GLU A 69 1.43 11.66 -5.97
N TRP A 70 0.20 11.71 -6.42
CA TRP A 70 -0.95 12.03 -5.58
C TRP A 70 -1.42 10.77 -4.86
N ILE A 71 -1.82 10.92 -3.63
CA ILE A 71 -2.42 9.88 -2.80
C ILE A 71 -3.82 10.35 -2.44
N ASN A 72 -4.82 9.71 -3.02
CA ASN A 72 -6.22 10.01 -2.76
C ASN A 72 -6.71 9.16 -1.59
N ILE A 73 -7.41 9.76 -0.66
CA ILE A 73 -7.89 9.10 0.54
C ILE A 73 -9.40 9.32 0.64
N GLU A 74 -10.15 8.22 0.63
CA GLU A 74 -11.59 8.17 0.89
C GLU A 74 -11.83 7.56 2.28
N LYS A 75 -12.58 8.25 3.11
CA LYS A 75 -12.84 7.86 4.50
C LYS A 75 -14.15 7.08 4.61
N HIS A 76 -14.12 5.87 5.15
CA HIS A 76 -15.30 5.05 5.44
C HIS A 76 -15.44 4.68 6.92
N GLY A 77 -14.39 4.84 7.71
CA GLY A 77 -14.35 4.49 9.12
C GLY A 77 -13.64 5.55 9.96
N ASP A 78 -13.55 5.30 11.25
CA ASP A 78 -12.95 6.22 12.22
C ASP A 78 -11.54 5.81 12.65
N THR A 79 -11.01 4.72 12.11
CA THR A 79 -9.65 4.26 12.41
C THR A 79 -8.64 5.26 11.86
N PHE A 80 -8.11 6.08 12.73
CA PHE A 80 -7.14 7.09 12.41
C PHE A 80 -6.24 7.30 13.62
N ASN A 81 -4.93 7.17 13.45
CA ASN A 81 -3.96 7.31 14.52
C ASN A 81 -3.42 8.76 14.54
N PRO A 82 -4.03 9.66 15.32
CA PRO A 82 -3.69 11.08 15.30
C PRO A 82 -2.25 11.33 15.72
N ASP A 83 -1.72 10.59 16.68
CA ASP A 83 -0.35 10.78 17.18
C ASP A 83 0.68 10.49 16.09
N LEU A 84 0.45 9.48 15.26
CA LEU A 84 1.30 9.16 14.11
C LEU A 84 1.13 10.17 12.98
N TYR A 85 -0.07 10.72 12.82
CA TYR A 85 -0.34 11.77 11.84
C TYR A 85 0.37 13.08 12.25
N TRP A 86 0.29 13.47 13.51
CA TRP A 86 0.91 14.70 14.01
C TRP A 86 2.43 14.59 14.06
N ALA A 87 3.00 13.44 14.36
CA ALA A 87 4.45 13.22 14.31
C ALA A 87 5.02 13.28 12.87
N ASN A 88 4.18 13.07 11.86
CA ASN A 88 4.53 13.09 10.44
C ASN A 88 3.85 14.23 9.67
N TYR A 89 3.78 15.41 10.24
CA TYR A 89 2.97 16.59 9.93
C TYR A 89 2.91 17.10 8.49
N THR A 90 3.21 16.30 7.51
CA THR A 90 3.03 16.70 6.12
C THR A 90 2.23 15.63 5.38
N ALA A 91 1.12 16.05 4.77
CA ALA A 91 0.52 15.27 3.70
C ALA A 91 1.50 15.10 2.51
N VAL A 92 2.77 15.35 2.73
CA VAL A 92 3.87 15.29 1.78
C VAL A 92 4.92 14.30 2.32
N TYR A 93 5.08 13.19 1.63
CA TYR A 93 6.03 12.14 1.99
C TYR A 93 7.29 12.25 1.12
N HIS A 94 8.46 12.24 1.75
CA HIS A 94 9.77 12.31 1.09
C HIS A 94 10.51 10.98 1.28
N ASP A 95 10.01 9.91 0.70
CA ASP A 95 10.63 8.60 0.82
C ASP A 95 11.52 8.28 -0.38
N VAL A 96 12.67 7.71 -0.12
CA VAL A 96 13.67 7.38 -1.12
C VAL A 96 13.33 6.05 -1.79
N LEU A 97 13.29 6.05 -3.11
CA LEU A 97 13.25 4.80 -3.87
C LEU A 97 14.53 4.00 -3.58
N LEU A 98 14.37 2.73 -3.26
CA LEU A 98 15.50 1.82 -3.10
C LEU A 98 16.29 1.75 -4.42
N LYS A 99 17.62 1.73 -4.34
CA LYS A 99 18.51 1.70 -5.52
C LYS A 99 18.31 0.49 -6.42
N LYS A 100 17.64 -0.57 -5.95
CA LYS A 100 17.38 -1.80 -6.66
C LYS A 100 15.91 -2.16 -6.52
N GLN A 101 15.09 -1.64 -7.42
CA GLN A 101 13.68 -2.02 -7.53
C GLN A 101 13.56 -3.37 -8.24
N VAL A 102 12.72 -4.24 -7.72
CA VAL A 102 12.34 -5.52 -8.35
C VAL A 102 11.23 -5.27 -9.38
N HIS A 103 10.39 -4.28 -9.13
CA HIS A 103 9.30 -3.86 -10.01
C HIS A 103 9.45 -2.37 -10.34
N PRO A 104 9.26 -1.94 -11.62
CA PRO A 104 9.47 -0.55 -12.05
C PRO A 104 8.58 0.48 -11.35
N PHE A 105 7.42 0.06 -10.82
CA PHE A 105 6.46 0.90 -10.11
C PHE A 105 6.39 0.60 -8.60
N GLU A 106 7.39 -0.07 -8.05
CA GLU A 106 7.44 -0.42 -6.62
C GLU A 106 7.42 0.84 -5.74
N LYS A 107 6.48 0.88 -4.80
CA LYS A 107 6.40 1.96 -3.80
C LYS A 107 7.39 1.67 -2.66
N PRO A 108 8.02 2.72 -2.07
CA PRO A 108 8.87 2.55 -0.89
C PRO A 108 8.11 1.90 0.25
N ILE A 109 8.70 0.87 0.85
CA ILE A 109 8.08 0.18 2.01
C ILE A 109 7.85 1.17 3.16
N SER A 110 8.81 2.07 3.43
CA SER A 110 8.69 3.10 4.45
C SER A 110 7.47 4.01 4.26
N LEU A 111 7.15 4.38 3.02
CA LEU A 111 5.96 5.15 2.70
C LEU A 111 4.69 4.35 3.00
N LEU A 112 4.65 3.09 2.58
CA LEU A 112 3.51 2.21 2.80
C LEU A 112 3.32 1.92 4.30
N GLU A 113 4.39 1.68 5.04
CA GLU A 113 4.36 1.48 6.49
C GLU A 113 3.78 2.70 7.23
N ARG A 114 4.13 3.92 6.80
CA ARG A 114 3.53 5.15 7.36
C ARG A 114 2.03 5.22 7.09
N LEU A 115 1.60 4.99 5.85
CA LEU A 115 0.18 5.01 5.50
C LEU A 115 -0.59 3.95 6.30
N ILE A 116 -0.08 2.72 6.36
CA ILE A 116 -0.68 1.62 7.13
C ILE A 116 -0.79 2.00 8.60
N SER A 117 0.27 2.53 9.21
CA SER A 117 0.27 2.90 10.64
C SER A 117 -0.74 3.99 10.98
N ILE A 118 -0.95 4.96 10.07
CA ILE A 118 -1.91 6.05 10.26
C ILE A 118 -3.36 5.56 10.19
N TYR A 119 -3.65 4.66 9.25
CA TYR A 119 -5.03 4.31 8.88
C TYR A 119 -5.47 2.93 9.35
N THR A 120 -4.63 2.20 10.08
CA THR A 120 -4.95 0.87 10.62
C THR A 120 -4.40 0.67 12.03
N ASN A 121 -4.98 -0.29 12.75
CA ASN A 121 -4.47 -0.80 14.02
C ASN A 121 -3.74 -2.15 13.82
N PRO A 122 -2.89 -2.60 14.77
CA PRO A 122 -2.37 -3.97 14.78
C PRO A 122 -3.51 -5.00 14.64
N ASN A 123 -3.26 -6.05 13.88
CA ASN A 123 -4.20 -7.13 13.52
C ASN A 123 -5.30 -6.75 12.51
N ASP A 124 -5.38 -5.49 12.06
CA ASP A 124 -6.26 -5.12 10.95
C ASP A 124 -5.84 -5.80 9.65
N ILE A 125 -6.78 -5.88 8.70
CA ILE A 125 -6.55 -6.45 7.38
C ILE A 125 -6.35 -5.32 6.37
N VAL A 126 -5.21 -5.35 5.67
CA VAL A 126 -4.89 -4.47 4.54
C VAL A 126 -5.10 -5.24 3.23
N PHE A 127 -5.78 -4.63 2.28
CA PHE A 127 -6.01 -5.21 0.96
C PHE A 127 -5.38 -4.36 -0.15
N ASP A 128 -4.69 -5.02 -1.07
CA ASP A 128 -4.15 -4.41 -2.28
C ASP A 128 -4.60 -5.20 -3.51
N PRO A 129 -5.63 -4.72 -4.25
CA PRO A 129 -6.10 -5.39 -5.45
C PRO A 129 -5.14 -5.35 -6.65
N PHE A 130 -4.07 -4.54 -6.58
CA PHE A 130 -3.03 -4.41 -7.62
C PHE A 130 -1.64 -4.50 -7.00
N MET A 131 -1.38 -5.59 -6.25
CA MET A 131 -0.23 -5.70 -5.35
C MET A 131 1.14 -5.72 -6.03
N GLY A 132 1.22 -5.99 -7.33
CA GLY A 132 2.48 -6.09 -8.06
C GLY A 132 3.45 -7.08 -7.39
N SER A 133 4.63 -6.59 -7.00
CA SER A 133 5.64 -7.38 -6.27
C SER A 133 5.35 -7.59 -4.78
N GLY A 134 4.24 -7.06 -4.25
CA GLY A 134 3.79 -7.28 -2.87
C GLY A 134 4.36 -6.30 -1.84
N SER A 135 4.80 -5.12 -2.23
CA SER A 135 5.35 -4.11 -1.30
C SER A 135 4.36 -3.72 -0.20
N THR A 136 3.08 -3.56 -0.53
CA THR A 136 2.00 -3.26 0.42
C THR A 136 1.83 -4.39 1.43
N LEU A 137 1.85 -5.64 0.96
CA LEU A 137 1.71 -6.83 1.81
C LEU A 137 2.88 -6.93 2.78
N LYS A 138 4.09 -6.70 2.28
CA LYS A 138 5.30 -6.70 3.11
C LYS A 138 5.24 -5.62 4.20
N ALA A 139 4.85 -4.40 3.83
CA ALA A 139 4.72 -3.29 4.76
C ALA A 139 3.69 -3.59 5.87
N ALA A 140 2.53 -4.17 5.49
CA ALA A 140 1.51 -4.57 6.45
C ALA A 140 2.02 -5.65 7.43
N ASN A 141 2.68 -6.68 6.92
CA ASN A 141 3.25 -7.75 7.73
C ASN A 141 4.33 -7.24 8.69
N ASN A 142 5.21 -6.31 8.25
CA ASN A 142 6.23 -5.69 9.10
C ASN A 142 5.62 -5.01 10.33
N LEU A 143 4.40 -4.53 10.20
CA LEU A 143 3.67 -3.79 11.24
C LEU A 143 2.68 -4.67 12.04
N GLY A 144 2.66 -5.98 11.83
CA GLY A 144 1.73 -6.90 12.50
C GLY A 144 0.28 -6.75 12.04
N ARG A 145 0.08 -6.36 10.76
CA ARG A 145 -1.22 -6.39 10.09
C ARG A 145 -1.30 -7.63 9.21
N SER A 146 -2.51 -8.15 9.02
CA SER A 146 -2.75 -9.14 7.98
C SER A 146 -2.84 -8.46 6.61
N ALA A 147 -2.43 -9.16 5.54
CA ALA A 147 -2.50 -8.60 4.21
C ALA A 147 -3.10 -9.57 3.20
N ILE A 148 -3.89 -9.04 2.28
CA ILE A 148 -4.47 -9.76 1.15
C ILE A 148 -4.09 -8.97 -0.10
N GLY A 149 -3.73 -9.64 -1.19
CA GLY A 149 -3.41 -8.99 -2.45
C GLY A 149 -3.89 -9.79 -3.64
N CYS A 150 -4.13 -9.09 -4.75
CA CYS A 150 -4.40 -9.67 -6.06
C CYS A 150 -3.37 -9.17 -7.05
N GLU A 151 -2.95 -10.05 -7.98
CA GLU A 151 -2.07 -9.71 -9.09
C GLU A 151 -2.44 -10.61 -10.27
N ILE A 152 -2.65 -10.00 -11.45
CA ILE A 152 -3.00 -10.71 -12.66
C ILE A 152 -1.78 -11.26 -13.39
N ASN A 153 -0.63 -10.62 -13.21
CA ASN A 153 0.62 -11.05 -13.84
C ASN A 153 1.29 -12.13 -12.99
N GLU A 154 1.37 -13.35 -13.52
CA GLU A 154 1.95 -14.50 -12.82
C GLU A 154 3.39 -14.28 -12.35
N SER A 155 4.20 -13.57 -13.14
CA SER A 155 5.59 -13.28 -12.77
C SER A 155 5.68 -12.38 -11.55
N TYR A 156 4.84 -11.35 -11.47
CA TYR A 156 4.77 -10.46 -10.31
C TYR A 156 4.14 -11.14 -9.10
N PHE A 157 3.10 -11.95 -9.33
CA PHE A 157 2.51 -12.79 -8.29
C PHE A 157 3.55 -13.75 -7.67
N GLY A 158 4.39 -14.38 -8.50
CA GLY A 158 5.49 -15.23 -8.02
C GLY A 158 6.51 -14.48 -7.17
N LEU A 159 6.80 -13.21 -7.49
CA LEU A 159 7.68 -12.35 -6.70
C LEU A 159 7.06 -12.01 -5.34
N SER A 160 5.77 -11.71 -5.28
CA SER A 160 5.07 -11.38 -4.03
C SER A 160 5.07 -12.55 -3.04
N ASN A 161 4.93 -13.79 -3.52
CA ASN A 161 5.02 -14.99 -2.68
C ASN A 161 6.40 -15.13 -2.01
N ASN A 162 7.49 -14.82 -2.72
CA ASN A 162 8.83 -14.84 -2.14
C ASN A 162 9.01 -13.74 -1.08
N VAL A 163 8.40 -12.58 -1.29
CA VAL A 163 8.43 -11.45 -0.34
C VAL A 163 7.68 -11.80 0.95
N CYS A 164 6.53 -12.48 0.84
CA CYS A 164 5.74 -12.92 2.00
C CYS A 164 6.40 -14.12 2.74
N SER A 165 6.97 -15.06 2.00
CA SER A 165 7.59 -16.28 2.57
C SER A 165 8.91 -16.00 3.29
N GLY A 166 9.67 -15.00 2.88
CA GLY A 166 10.94 -14.62 3.49
C GLY A 166 10.83 -14.15 4.94
N GLN A 167 9.63 -13.79 5.41
CA GLN A 167 9.39 -13.41 6.82
C GLN A 167 8.99 -14.58 7.72
N LEU A 168 8.49 -15.67 7.15
CA LEU A 168 8.19 -16.89 7.90
C LEU A 168 9.46 -17.70 8.24
N ALA A 169 10.55 -17.51 7.50
CA ALA A 169 11.81 -18.20 7.71
C ALA A 169 12.70 -17.59 8.83
N GLY A 170 12.35 -16.39 9.34
CA GLY A 170 13.13 -15.68 10.37
C GLY A 170 12.62 -15.81 11.81
N ALA A 171 11.45 -16.39 12.04
CA ALA A 171 10.89 -16.64 13.38
C ALA A 171 11.25 -18.07 13.84
N GLY A 172 12.52 -18.28 14.13
CA GLY A 172 12.99 -19.48 14.82
C GLY A 172 12.56 -19.44 16.29
N ASN A 173 11.75 -20.44 16.68
CA ASN A 173 11.53 -20.95 18.03
C ASN A 173 11.05 -19.99 19.13
N ALA A 174 9.74 -19.93 19.32
CA ALA A 174 9.13 -20.07 20.65
C ALA A 174 7.63 -20.42 20.50
N ASP A 175 7.28 -21.60 20.99
CA ASP A 175 5.96 -22.03 21.48
C ASP A 175 4.71 -21.92 20.58
N GLY A 176 4.39 -23.03 19.94
CA GLY A 176 3.12 -23.74 19.86
C GLY A 176 1.80 -22.99 19.66
N LEU A 177 1.76 -21.85 18.96
CA LEU A 177 0.50 -21.24 18.55
C LEU A 177 0.46 -21.11 17.02
N SER A 178 -0.47 -21.83 16.41
CA SER A 178 -0.74 -21.79 14.97
C SER A 178 -1.10 -20.36 14.54
N GLN A 179 -0.19 -19.73 13.82
CA GLN A 179 -0.43 -18.43 13.18
C GLN A 179 -1.36 -18.62 11.98
N PRO A 180 -2.29 -17.67 11.72
CA PRO A 180 -3.09 -17.72 10.52
C PRO A 180 -2.20 -17.56 9.30
N SER A 181 -2.25 -18.55 8.42
CA SER A 181 -1.56 -18.54 7.13
C SER A 181 -1.98 -17.32 6.32
N ALA A 182 -1.02 -16.47 5.93
CA ALA A 182 -1.25 -15.47 4.90
C ALA A 182 -1.53 -16.20 3.59
N ASN A 183 -2.81 -16.28 3.21
CA ASN A 183 -3.23 -16.81 1.93
C ASN A 183 -3.13 -15.69 0.90
N CYS A 184 -2.08 -15.71 0.07
CA CYS A 184 -2.10 -15.06 -1.23
C CYS A 184 -2.99 -15.92 -2.16
N GLN A 185 -4.22 -15.53 -2.37
CA GLN A 185 -5.10 -16.01 -3.45
C GLN A 185 -5.54 -14.85 -4.30
#